data_58fcc09804308b0630067082bae41dcc
#
_entry.id   58fcc09804308b0630067082bae41dcc
#
_cell.length_a   1.000
_cell.length_b   1.000
_cell.length_c   1.000
_cell.angle_alpha   90.00
_cell.angle_beta   90.00
_cell.angle_gamma   90.00
#
_symmetry.space_group_name_H-M   'P 1'
#
loop_
_entity.id
_entity.type
_entity.pdbx_description
1 polymer ?
#
loop_
_entity_poly.entity_id
_entity_poly.type
_entity_poly.pdbx_seq_one_letter_code
_entity_poly.pdbx_strand_id
1 'polypeptide(L)'
;MGARAALVTGGSSGIGLAIARALGEDGYGITLSARRADKLEQAAAALAADGIDIEAVPANMAEEAEIVALVERHRERFGRLDVLINNAGVGIGGPIAEHATKSLDMQLAVNLRAVYLTAREALPMLKEAGGEHGKALIANTASIAGKSGQGWLAAYSATKFGVVGFTQALHKEHAGDGIQATALCPGFVDTAMTDWAKDNVPPEQMIQPSDIAEAVRYLLRTSPACMVPELQFIRPGEGL
;
A
#
# COMPACT_ATOMS: atom_id res chain seq x y z
N MET A 1 12.77 24.38 -0.87
CA MET A 1 12.32 23.03 -1.30
C MET A 1 10.88 22.89 -0.85
N GLY A 2 9.96 22.49 -1.74
CA GLY A 2 8.57 22.22 -1.37
C GLY A 2 8.48 21.06 -0.36
N ALA A 3 7.40 20.99 0.41
CA ALA A 3 7.13 19.85 1.29
C ALA A 3 7.05 18.56 0.45
N ARG A 4 7.62 17.45 0.95
CA ARG A 4 7.51 16.15 0.28
C ARG A 4 6.07 15.69 0.22
N ALA A 5 5.72 14.83 -0.73
CA ALA A 5 4.35 14.35 -0.89
C ALA A 5 4.28 12.82 -1.02
N ALA A 6 3.16 12.27 -0.54
CA ALA A 6 2.88 10.84 -0.60
C ALA A 6 1.46 10.57 -1.10
N LEU A 7 1.30 9.50 -1.89
CA LEU A 7 0.01 8.98 -2.32
C LEU A 7 -0.23 7.62 -1.66
N VAL A 8 -1.37 7.48 -0.98
CA VAL A 8 -1.73 6.27 -0.22
C VAL A 8 -3.07 5.74 -0.71
N THR A 9 -3.07 4.54 -1.29
CA THR A 9 -4.30 3.85 -1.69
C THR A 9 -4.82 2.95 -0.56
N GLY A 10 -6.15 2.77 -0.46
CA GLY A 10 -6.76 2.03 0.64
C GLY A 10 -6.59 2.73 2.00
N GLY A 11 -6.56 4.07 1.99
CA GLY A 11 -6.19 4.89 3.13
C GLY A 11 -7.31 5.22 4.13
N SER A 12 -8.56 4.78 3.90
CA SER A 12 -9.68 5.13 4.79
C SER A 12 -9.72 4.36 6.11
N SER A 13 -8.83 3.37 6.31
CA SER A 13 -8.76 2.56 7.54
C SER A 13 -7.48 1.71 7.59
N GLY A 14 -7.26 1.05 8.73
CA GLY A 14 -6.22 0.03 8.90
C GLY A 14 -4.81 0.50 8.54
N ILE A 15 -4.06 -0.35 7.83
CA ILE A 15 -2.66 -0.11 7.47
C ILE A 15 -2.48 1.20 6.70
N GLY A 16 -3.30 1.43 5.66
CA GLY A 16 -3.16 2.63 4.84
C GLY A 16 -3.38 3.93 5.62
N LEU A 17 -4.37 3.96 6.52
CA LEU A 17 -4.60 5.12 7.38
C LEU A 17 -3.46 5.35 8.36
N ALA A 18 -2.92 4.29 8.97
CA ALA A 18 -1.79 4.38 9.88
C ALA A 18 -0.53 4.91 9.17
N ILE A 19 -0.25 4.43 7.94
CA ILE A 19 0.87 4.94 7.13
C ILE A 19 0.65 6.40 6.75
N ALA A 20 -0.56 6.78 6.31
CA ALA A 20 -0.87 8.16 5.95
C ALA A 20 -0.67 9.11 7.14
N ARG A 21 -1.13 8.73 8.34
CA ARG A 21 -0.89 9.48 9.58
C ARG A 21 0.60 9.64 9.85
N ALA A 22 1.36 8.55 9.85
CA ALA A 22 2.77 8.57 10.13
C ALA A 22 3.56 9.48 9.16
N LEU A 23 3.26 9.39 7.86
CA LEU A 23 3.90 10.25 6.86
C LEU A 23 3.48 11.73 7.02
N GLY A 24 2.20 11.99 7.32
CA GLY A 24 1.71 13.35 7.59
C GLY A 24 2.38 13.98 8.81
N GLU A 25 2.54 13.23 9.91
CA GLU A 25 3.28 13.66 11.11
C GLU A 25 4.76 13.96 10.80
N ASP A 26 5.34 13.23 9.84
CA ASP A 26 6.71 13.47 9.33
C ASP A 26 6.77 14.63 8.30
N GLY A 27 5.67 15.37 8.08
CA GLY A 27 5.61 16.58 7.26
C GLY A 27 5.36 16.34 5.77
N TYR A 28 4.89 15.16 5.36
CA TYR A 28 4.49 14.92 3.98
C TYR A 28 3.09 15.47 3.72
N GLY A 29 2.87 16.10 2.55
CA GLY A 29 1.54 16.31 1.99
C GLY A 29 0.96 14.97 1.50
N ILE A 30 -0.28 14.65 1.82
CA ILE A 30 -0.87 13.34 1.61
C ILE A 30 -2.03 13.38 0.63
N THR A 31 -1.98 12.62 -0.46
CA THR A 31 -3.18 12.20 -1.16
C THR A 31 -3.66 10.87 -0.59
N LEU A 32 -4.84 10.87 0.00
CA LEU A 32 -5.48 9.69 0.57
C LEU A 32 -6.56 9.19 -0.37
N SER A 33 -6.53 7.91 -0.75
CA SER A 33 -7.53 7.35 -1.66
C SER A 33 -8.18 6.08 -1.10
N ALA A 34 -9.48 5.97 -1.31
CA ALA A 34 -10.27 4.78 -1.03
C ALA A 34 -11.58 4.80 -1.86
N ARG A 35 -12.22 3.63 -2.00
CA ARG A 35 -13.44 3.49 -2.81
C ARG A 35 -14.66 4.19 -2.21
N ARG A 36 -14.81 4.18 -0.87
CA ARG A 36 -15.97 4.75 -0.18
C ARG A 36 -15.69 6.18 0.21
N ALA A 37 -16.35 7.13 -0.46
CA ALA A 37 -16.15 8.56 -0.25
C ALA A 37 -16.45 8.99 1.19
N ASP A 38 -17.56 8.51 1.77
CA ASP A 38 -17.97 8.83 3.13
C ASP A 38 -16.91 8.50 4.20
N LYS A 39 -16.34 7.28 4.12
CA LYS A 39 -15.28 6.85 5.04
C LYS A 39 -13.95 7.54 4.77
N LEU A 40 -13.68 7.83 3.50
CA LEU A 40 -12.47 8.54 3.10
C LEU A 40 -12.47 9.96 3.63
N GLU A 41 -13.59 10.68 3.48
CA GLU A 41 -13.76 12.04 3.98
C GLU A 41 -13.63 12.11 5.50
N GLN A 42 -14.24 11.16 6.23
CA GLN A 42 -14.09 11.06 7.69
C GLN A 42 -12.63 10.86 8.11
N ALA A 43 -11.91 9.96 7.44
CA ALA A 43 -10.50 9.71 7.72
C ALA A 43 -9.63 10.94 7.41
N ALA A 44 -9.87 11.59 6.26
CA ALA A 44 -9.15 12.79 5.87
C ALA A 44 -9.44 13.97 6.83
N ALA A 45 -10.69 14.15 7.26
CA ALA A 45 -11.04 15.19 8.23
C ALA A 45 -10.35 15.00 9.58
N ALA A 46 -10.21 13.74 10.05
CA ALA A 46 -9.49 13.43 11.27
C ALA A 46 -7.98 13.75 11.14
N LEU A 47 -7.35 13.41 10.01
CA LEU A 47 -5.95 13.74 9.76
C LEU A 47 -5.73 15.25 9.61
N ALA A 48 -6.64 15.95 8.94
CA ALA A 48 -6.60 17.42 8.81
C ALA A 48 -6.71 18.12 10.17
N ALA A 49 -7.55 17.60 11.07
CA ALA A 49 -7.68 18.13 12.43
C ALA A 49 -6.39 18.00 13.25
N ASP A 50 -5.55 17.00 12.92
CA ASP A 50 -4.21 16.82 13.48
C ASP A 50 -3.14 17.67 12.77
N GLY A 51 -3.55 18.58 11.84
CA GLY A 51 -2.66 19.50 11.14
C GLY A 51 -1.96 18.92 9.91
N ILE A 52 -2.37 17.76 9.43
CA ILE A 52 -1.79 17.11 8.24
C ILE A 52 -2.36 17.73 6.97
N ASP A 53 -1.49 18.13 6.03
CA ASP A 53 -1.90 18.59 4.69
C ASP A 53 -2.37 17.40 3.87
N ILE A 54 -3.69 17.30 3.65
CA ILE A 54 -4.32 16.11 3.08
C ILE A 54 -5.31 16.47 1.98
N GLU A 55 -5.32 15.65 0.93
CA GLU A 55 -6.33 15.63 -0.11
C GLU A 55 -6.99 14.25 -0.17
N ALA A 56 -8.31 14.21 -0.10
CA ALA A 56 -9.10 12.99 -0.21
C ALA A 56 -9.59 12.80 -1.65
N VAL A 57 -9.18 11.71 -2.31
CA VAL A 57 -9.57 11.40 -3.69
C VAL A 57 -10.24 10.03 -3.73
N PRO A 58 -11.58 9.95 -3.83
CA PRO A 58 -12.28 8.68 -4.01
C PRO A 58 -11.85 8.02 -5.33
N ALA A 59 -11.48 6.73 -5.27
CA ALA A 59 -11.16 5.96 -6.47
C ALA A 59 -11.44 4.47 -6.28
N ASN A 60 -12.04 3.86 -7.30
CA ASN A 60 -12.18 2.42 -7.43
C ASN A 60 -10.94 1.84 -8.12
N MET A 61 -10.09 1.17 -7.36
CA MET A 61 -8.84 0.61 -7.88
C MET A 61 -9.02 -0.52 -8.90
N ALA A 62 -10.24 -0.98 -9.16
CA ALA A 62 -10.51 -1.90 -10.26
C ALA A 62 -10.58 -1.20 -11.63
N GLU A 63 -10.80 0.14 -11.64
CA GLU A 63 -11.03 0.93 -12.82
C GLU A 63 -9.78 1.76 -13.20
N GLU A 64 -9.20 1.48 -14.38
CA GLU A 64 -7.97 2.16 -14.83
C GLU A 64 -8.14 3.67 -14.95
N ALA A 65 -9.26 4.13 -15.46
CA ALA A 65 -9.53 5.56 -15.62
C ALA A 65 -9.52 6.29 -14.27
N GLU A 66 -10.02 5.65 -13.19
CA GLU A 66 -10.01 6.24 -11.85
C GLU A 66 -8.61 6.24 -11.23
N ILE A 67 -7.77 5.24 -11.56
CA ILE A 67 -6.36 5.23 -11.15
C ILE A 67 -5.59 6.37 -11.82
N VAL A 68 -5.76 6.55 -13.13
CA VAL A 68 -5.15 7.66 -13.87
C VAL A 68 -5.59 9.00 -13.30
N ALA A 69 -6.88 9.21 -13.08
CA ALA A 69 -7.42 10.43 -12.50
C ALA A 69 -6.89 10.70 -11.08
N LEU A 70 -6.73 9.64 -10.26
CA LEU A 70 -6.15 9.74 -8.91
C LEU A 70 -4.71 10.28 -8.95
N VAL A 71 -3.86 9.71 -9.80
CA VAL A 71 -2.46 10.14 -9.91
C VAL A 71 -2.35 11.55 -10.49
N GLU A 72 -3.20 11.90 -11.46
CA GLU A 72 -3.25 13.26 -12.01
C GLU A 72 -3.71 14.27 -10.95
N ARG A 73 -4.73 13.93 -10.15
CA ARG A 73 -5.19 14.78 -9.05
C ARG A 73 -4.10 15.01 -8.00
N HIS A 74 -3.31 13.97 -7.69
CA HIS A 74 -2.14 14.12 -6.83
C HIS A 74 -1.11 15.10 -7.43
N ARG A 75 -0.83 14.96 -8.74
CA ARG A 75 0.08 15.86 -9.46
C ARG A 75 -0.39 17.31 -9.43
N GLU A 76 -1.67 17.56 -9.71
CA GLU A 76 -2.26 18.90 -9.65
C GLU A 76 -2.12 19.55 -8.26
N ARG A 77 -2.30 18.75 -7.19
CA ARG A 77 -2.30 19.25 -5.81
C ARG A 77 -0.90 19.50 -5.26
N PHE A 78 0.04 18.59 -5.48
CA PHE A 78 1.35 18.61 -4.85
C PHE A 78 2.52 18.85 -5.83
N GLY A 79 2.36 18.57 -7.11
CA GLY A 79 3.37 18.75 -8.15
C GLY A 79 4.56 17.78 -8.04
N ARG A 80 4.56 16.89 -7.06
CA ARG A 80 5.64 15.92 -6.77
C ARG A 80 5.12 14.69 -6.09
N LEU A 81 5.86 13.58 -6.16
CA LEU A 81 5.57 12.36 -5.42
C LEU A 81 6.88 11.72 -4.95
N ASP A 82 7.10 11.68 -3.65
CA ASP A 82 8.28 11.08 -3.01
C ASP A 82 8.00 9.66 -2.50
N VAL A 83 6.73 9.38 -2.14
CA VAL A 83 6.32 8.09 -1.57
C VAL A 83 5.00 7.62 -2.18
N LEU A 84 5.01 6.44 -2.80
CA LEU A 84 3.81 5.76 -3.25
C LEU A 84 3.53 4.55 -2.35
N ILE A 85 2.36 4.51 -1.73
CA ILE A 85 1.87 3.38 -0.93
C ILE A 85 0.71 2.71 -1.65
N ASN A 86 0.99 1.60 -2.32
CA ASN A 86 -0.02 0.72 -2.90
C ASN A 86 -0.53 -0.24 -1.82
N ASN A 87 -1.57 0.18 -1.10
CA ASN A 87 -2.11 -0.59 0.02
C ASN A 87 -3.56 -1.05 -0.21
N ALA A 88 -4.28 -0.51 -1.17
CA ALA A 88 -5.62 -0.98 -1.50
C ALA A 88 -5.61 -2.49 -1.82
N GLY A 89 -6.55 -3.22 -1.25
CA GLY A 89 -6.65 -4.66 -1.47
C GLY A 89 -7.98 -5.23 -1.00
N VAL A 90 -8.29 -6.42 -1.50
CA VAL A 90 -9.45 -7.22 -1.12
C VAL A 90 -9.02 -8.67 -0.89
N GLY A 91 -9.54 -9.30 0.16
CA GLY A 91 -9.34 -10.72 0.46
C GLY A 91 -10.67 -11.46 0.34
N ILE A 92 -10.79 -12.36 -0.61
CA ILE A 92 -11.98 -13.20 -0.81
C ILE A 92 -11.51 -14.64 -0.79
N GLY A 93 -11.89 -15.37 0.26
CA GLY A 93 -11.56 -16.78 0.43
C GLY A 93 -12.68 -17.70 -0.08
N GLY A 94 -12.33 -18.96 -0.26
CA GLY A 94 -13.25 -20.03 -0.64
C GLY A 94 -12.52 -21.23 -1.23
N PRO A 95 -13.15 -22.44 -1.23
CA PRO A 95 -12.62 -23.60 -1.94
C PRO A 95 -12.47 -23.27 -3.43
N ILE A 96 -11.36 -23.69 -4.05
CA ILE A 96 -11.07 -23.34 -5.45
C ILE A 96 -12.16 -23.83 -6.42
N ALA A 97 -12.77 -24.96 -6.15
CA ALA A 97 -13.84 -25.51 -6.98
C ALA A 97 -15.14 -24.69 -6.95
N GLU A 98 -15.35 -23.89 -5.91
CA GLU A 98 -16.56 -23.09 -5.69
C GLU A 98 -16.27 -21.58 -5.86
N HIS A 99 -15.01 -21.21 -6.10
CA HIS A 99 -14.62 -19.80 -6.17
C HIS A 99 -15.14 -19.15 -7.45
N ALA A 100 -16.03 -18.19 -7.30
CA ALA A 100 -16.65 -17.51 -8.44
C ALA A 100 -15.59 -16.72 -9.24
N THR A 101 -15.64 -16.80 -10.58
CA THR A 101 -14.77 -16.03 -11.48
C THR A 101 -14.76 -14.53 -11.16
N LYS A 102 -15.94 -13.97 -10.85
CA LYS A 102 -16.07 -12.57 -10.42
C LYS A 102 -15.18 -12.24 -9.21
N SER A 103 -15.03 -13.17 -8.25
CA SER A 103 -14.20 -12.97 -7.07
C SER A 103 -12.71 -13.06 -7.41
N LEU A 104 -12.33 -13.92 -8.35
CA LEU A 104 -10.99 -13.98 -8.91
C LEU A 104 -10.64 -12.67 -9.64
N ASP A 105 -11.50 -12.25 -10.57
CA ASP A 105 -11.30 -11.05 -11.37
C ASP A 105 -11.16 -9.79 -10.49
N MET A 106 -12.01 -9.66 -9.47
CA MET A 106 -11.94 -8.56 -8.51
C MET A 106 -10.58 -8.54 -7.77
N GLN A 107 -10.11 -9.70 -7.32
CA GLN A 107 -8.82 -9.79 -6.62
C GLN A 107 -7.64 -9.49 -7.56
N LEU A 108 -7.67 -9.98 -8.80
CA LEU A 108 -6.66 -9.66 -9.81
C LEU A 108 -6.66 -8.16 -10.14
N ALA A 109 -7.83 -7.56 -10.33
CA ALA A 109 -7.97 -6.15 -10.65
C ALA A 109 -7.44 -5.25 -9.53
N VAL A 110 -7.87 -5.47 -8.28
CA VAL A 110 -7.54 -4.58 -7.16
C VAL A 110 -6.16 -4.87 -6.58
N ASN A 111 -5.81 -6.15 -6.36
CA ASN A 111 -4.59 -6.49 -5.63
C ASN A 111 -3.34 -6.49 -6.48
N LEU A 112 -3.44 -6.68 -7.81
CA LEU A 112 -2.27 -6.80 -8.68
C LEU A 112 -2.29 -5.78 -9.81
N ARG A 113 -3.34 -5.76 -10.66
CA ARG A 113 -3.42 -4.85 -11.80
C ARG A 113 -3.37 -3.38 -11.35
N ALA A 114 -4.09 -3.02 -10.29
CA ALA A 114 -4.06 -1.67 -9.75
C ALA A 114 -2.68 -1.25 -9.25
N VAL A 115 -1.96 -2.14 -8.57
CA VAL A 115 -0.59 -1.88 -8.09
C VAL A 115 0.34 -1.56 -9.25
N TYR A 116 0.25 -2.34 -10.34
CA TYR A 116 1.01 -2.09 -11.57
C TYR A 116 0.67 -0.74 -12.18
N LEU A 117 -0.64 -0.47 -12.40
CA LEU A 117 -1.10 0.76 -13.04
C LEU A 117 -0.75 2.00 -12.24
N THR A 118 -0.99 1.99 -10.93
CA THR A 118 -0.65 3.14 -10.07
C THR A 118 0.85 3.42 -10.08
N ALA A 119 1.69 2.38 -10.04
CA ALA A 119 3.13 2.54 -10.16
C ALA A 119 3.51 3.14 -11.53
N ARG A 120 2.95 2.62 -12.64
CA ARG A 120 3.19 3.12 -14.00
C ARG A 120 2.91 4.62 -14.12
N GLU A 121 1.74 5.06 -13.67
CA GLU A 121 1.32 6.46 -13.76
C GLU A 121 2.13 7.37 -12.82
N ALA A 122 2.60 6.85 -11.69
CA ALA A 122 3.37 7.58 -10.70
C ALA A 122 4.87 7.72 -11.05
N LEU A 123 5.41 6.83 -11.90
CA LEU A 123 6.84 6.77 -12.22
C LEU A 123 7.47 8.11 -12.61
N PRO A 124 6.85 8.97 -13.44
CA PRO A 124 7.47 10.25 -13.80
C PRO A 124 7.82 11.11 -12.57
N MET A 125 6.87 11.31 -11.66
CA MET A 125 7.09 12.11 -10.43
C MET A 125 8.08 11.43 -9.46
N LEU A 126 8.02 10.10 -9.34
CA LEU A 126 8.95 9.34 -8.50
C LEU A 126 10.39 9.41 -9.02
N LYS A 127 10.61 9.42 -10.33
CA LYS A 127 11.94 9.62 -10.94
C LYS A 127 12.50 11.01 -10.66
N GLU A 128 11.66 12.05 -10.74
CA GLU A 128 12.06 13.41 -10.38
C GLU A 128 12.48 13.49 -8.91
N ALA A 129 11.68 12.94 -7.99
CA ALA A 129 11.99 12.90 -6.56
C ALA A 129 13.24 12.06 -6.26
N GLY A 130 13.40 10.91 -6.92
CA GLY A 130 14.58 10.05 -6.80
C GLY A 130 15.85 10.76 -7.28
N GLY A 131 15.78 11.49 -8.39
CA GLY A 131 16.89 12.29 -8.90
C GLY A 131 17.26 13.48 -7.98
N GLU A 132 16.26 14.11 -7.36
CA GLU A 132 16.46 15.26 -6.45
C GLU A 132 17.09 14.85 -5.11
N HIS A 133 16.61 13.75 -4.51
CA HIS A 133 16.98 13.37 -3.14
C HIS A 133 17.82 12.08 -3.07
N GLY A 134 18.09 11.44 -4.20
CA GLY A 134 18.75 10.14 -4.26
C GLY A 134 17.84 9.00 -3.79
N LYS A 135 16.58 9.30 -3.44
CA LYS A 135 15.63 8.29 -2.94
C LYS A 135 14.18 8.72 -3.08
N ALA A 136 13.40 7.94 -3.82
CA ALA A 136 11.95 7.87 -3.76
C ALA A 136 11.52 6.45 -3.36
N LEU A 137 10.38 6.28 -2.71
CA LEU A 137 9.92 4.98 -2.19
C LEU A 137 8.60 4.55 -2.83
N ILE A 138 8.56 3.32 -3.30
CA ILE A 138 7.32 2.60 -3.60
C ILE A 138 7.18 1.46 -2.58
N ALA A 139 6.15 1.49 -1.74
CA ALA A 139 5.84 0.40 -0.83
C ALA A 139 4.54 -0.28 -1.27
N ASN A 140 4.63 -1.56 -1.62
CA ASN A 140 3.49 -2.36 -2.08
C ASN A 140 3.07 -3.33 -0.98
N THR A 141 1.84 -3.20 -0.48
CA THR A 141 1.29 -4.10 0.53
C THR A 141 0.95 -5.45 -0.11
N ALA A 142 1.89 -6.40 0.05
CA ALA A 142 1.70 -7.80 -0.28
C ALA A 142 1.00 -8.54 0.89
N SER A 143 1.54 -9.66 1.34
CA SER A 143 1.09 -10.47 2.48
C SER A 143 2.08 -11.61 2.69
N ILE A 144 2.08 -12.26 3.85
CA ILE A 144 2.71 -13.59 4.02
C ILE A 144 2.08 -14.61 3.06
N ALA A 145 0.81 -14.43 2.65
CA ALA A 145 0.19 -15.21 1.59
C ALA A 145 0.84 -15.04 0.20
N GLY A 146 1.71 -14.05 0.02
CA GLY A 146 2.59 -13.88 -1.14
C GLY A 146 3.96 -14.55 -0.98
N LYS A 147 4.21 -15.22 0.15
CA LYS A 147 5.45 -15.96 0.46
C LYS A 147 5.18 -17.45 0.63
N SER A 148 4.02 -17.78 1.16
CA SER A 148 3.55 -19.16 1.34
C SER A 148 2.07 -19.20 0.94
N GLY A 149 1.71 -20.05 -0.01
CA GLY A 149 0.31 -20.18 -0.48
C GLY A 149 -0.59 -20.68 0.63
N GLN A 150 -1.69 -19.96 0.85
CA GLN A 150 -2.62 -20.28 1.91
C GLN A 150 -3.82 -21.08 1.35
N GLY A 151 -4.11 -22.21 1.97
CA GLY A 151 -5.36 -22.94 1.70
C GLY A 151 -6.56 -22.00 1.86
N TRP A 152 -7.63 -22.21 1.08
CA TRP A 152 -8.83 -21.37 1.08
C TRP A 152 -8.62 -19.94 0.51
N LEU A 153 -7.38 -19.48 0.34
CA LEU A 153 -7.00 -18.17 -0.19
C LEU A 153 -6.19 -18.24 -1.50
N ALA A 154 -6.45 -19.25 -2.36
CA ALA A 154 -5.65 -19.51 -3.55
C ALA A 154 -5.52 -18.29 -4.47
N ALA A 155 -6.65 -17.63 -4.83
CA ALA A 155 -6.64 -16.45 -5.68
C ALA A 155 -5.95 -15.26 -5.01
N TYR A 156 -6.20 -15.03 -3.72
CA TYR A 156 -5.52 -14.00 -2.94
C TYR A 156 -4.00 -14.23 -2.91
N SER A 157 -3.57 -15.46 -2.58
CA SER A 157 -2.16 -15.83 -2.57
C SER A 157 -1.50 -15.56 -3.93
N ALA A 158 -2.12 -15.99 -5.02
CA ALA A 158 -1.61 -15.76 -6.37
C ALA A 158 -1.39 -14.26 -6.65
N THR A 159 -2.36 -13.40 -6.26
CA THR A 159 -2.20 -11.95 -6.43
C THR A 159 -1.05 -11.39 -5.60
N LYS A 160 -0.89 -11.87 -4.35
CA LYS A 160 0.15 -11.38 -3.44
C LYS A 160 1.55 -11.87 -3.81
N PHE A 161 1.70 -13.10 -4.34
CA PHE A 161 2.94 -13.53 -4.99
C PHE A 161 3.27 -12.65 -6.20
N GLY A 162 2.26 -12.31 -7.03
CA GLY A 162 2.42 -11.39 -8.15
C GLY A 162 2.93 -10.02 -7.72
N VAL A 163 2.41 -9.46 -6.62
CA VAL A 163 2.89 -8.18 -6.06
C VAL A 163 4.34 -8.26 -5.62
N VAL A 164 4.76 -9.35 -4.96
CA VAL A 164 6.16 -9.53 -4.56
C VAL A 164 7.07 -9.57 -5.78
N GLY A 165 6.73 -10.39 -6.80
CA GLY A 165 7.51 -10.48 -8.03
C GLY A 165 7.57 -9.16 -8.80
N PHE A 166 6.43 -8.46 -8.93
CA PHE A 166 6.36 -7.13 -9.54
C PHE A 166 7.25 -6.12 -8.79
N THR A 167 7.20 -6.09 -7.47
CA THR A 167 8.01 -5.18 -6.65
C THR A 167 9.52 -5.39 -6.87
N GLN A 168 9.95 -6.64 -6.94
CA GLN A 168 11.34 -7.00 -7.23
C GLN A 168 11.78 -6.54 -8.63
N ALA A 169 10.93 -6.73 -9.64
CA ALA A 169 11.21 -6.28 -11.00
C ALA A 169 11.30 -4.74 -11.07
N LEU A 170 10.30 -4.07 -10.52
CA LEU A 170 10.22 -2.61 -10.48
C LEU A 170 11.47 -1.97 -9.85
N HIS A 171 11.95 -2.55 -8.72
CA HIS A 171 13.18 -2.08 -8.11
C HIS A 171 14.38 -2.22 -9.04
N LYS A 172 14.56 -3.39 -9.67
CA LYS A 172 15.69 -3.63 -10.58
C LYS A 172 15.68 -2.70 -11.79
N GLU A 173 14.50 -2.37 -12.30
CA GLU A 173 14.33 -1.47 -13.45
C GLU A 173 14.65 -0.01 -13.10
N HIS A 174 14.35 0.42 -11.86
CA HIS A 174 14.36 1.85 -11.48
C HIS A 174 15.32 2.21 -10.35
N ALA A 175 16.15 1.28 -9.89
CA ALA A 175 17.17 1.58 -8.88
C ALA A 175 18.12 2.70 -9.33
N GLY A 176 18.47 2.74 -10.62
CA GLY A 176 19.30 3.79 -11.22
C GLY A 176 18.63 5.17 -11.27
N ASP A 177 17.29 5.22 -11.18
CA ASP A 177 16.50 6.45 -11.11
C ASP A 177 16.34 6.96 -9.65
N GLY A 178 16.98 6.30 -8.67
CA GLY A 178 16.81 6.60 -7.25
C GLY A 178 15.49 6.10 -6.66
N ILE A 179 14.79 5.18 -7.33
CA ILE A 179 13.54 4.58 -6.82
C ILE A 179 13.83 3.26 -6.11
N GLN A 180 13.40 3.18 -4.86
CA GLN A 180 13.40 1.95 -4.08
C GLN A 180 11.99 1.39 -4.01
N ALA A 181 11.82 0.12 -4.35
CA ALA A 181 10.54 -0.57 -4.24
C ALA A 181 10.64 -1.69 -3.19
N THR A 182 9.70 -1.70 -2.23
CA THR A 182 9.66 -2.65 -1.12
C THR A 182 8.30 -3.35 -1.07
N ALA A 183 8.30 -4.66 -0.95
CA ALA A 183 7.10 -5.44 -0.64
C ALA A 183 6.91 -5.53 0.88
N LEU A 184 5.79 -5.04 1.39
CA LEU A 184 5.38 -5.22 2.78
C LEU A 184 4.53 -6.49 2.84
N CYS A 185 4.99 -7.50 3.59
CA CYS A 185 4.38 -8.82 3.66
C CYS A 185 3.86 -9.11 5.08
N PRO A 186 2.75 -8.48 5.50
CA PRO A 186 2.19 -8.74 6.82
C PRO A 186 1.40 -10.06 6.88
N GLY A 187 1.42 -10.67 8.08
CA GLY A 187 0.49 -11.69 8.51
C GLY A 187 -0.85 -11.09 8.96
N PHE A 188 -1.39 -11.57 10.07
CA PHE A 188 -2.64 -11.04 10.63
C PHE A 188 -2.42 -9.68 11.28
N VAL A 189 -2.92 -8.62 10.63
CA VAL A 189 -2.93 -7.25 11.16
C VAL A 189 -4.33 -6.94 11.68
N ASP A 190 -4.46 -6.30 12.84
CA ASP A 190 -5.75 -5.89 13.40
C ASP A 190 -6.42 -4.82 12.54
N THR A 191 -7.24 -5.27 11.63
CA THR A 191 -7.99 -4.46 10.67
C THR A 191 -9.34 -5.12 10.36
N ALA A 192 -10.24 -4.39 9.73
CA ALA A 192 -11.52 -4.94 9.28
C ALA A 192 -11.37 -6.11 8.27
N MET A 193 -10.24 -6.22 7.57
CA MET A 193 -9.99 -7.34 6.65
C MET A 193 -9.80 -8.67 7.40
N THR A 194 -9.36 -8.62 8.65
CA THR A 194 -9.06 -9.78 9.49
C THR A 194 -10.10 -10.02 10.58
N ASP A 195 -11.26 -9.32 10.55
CA ASP A 195 -12.33 -9.48 11.54
C ASP A 195 -12.80 -10.94 11.66
N TRP A 196 -12.83 -11.67 10.55
CA TRP A 196 -13.18 -13.09 10.52
C TRP A 196 -12.22 -13.99 11.30
N ALA A 197 -11.01 -13.56 11.57
CA ALA A 197 -10.00 -14.33 12.30
C ALA A 197 -9.97 -14.01 13.81
N LYS A 198 -10.69 -12.97 14.26
CA LYS A 198 -10.61 -12.46 15.64
C LYS A 198 -11.13 -13.44 16.70
N ASP A 199 -12.00 -14.38 16.32
CA ASP A 199 -12.43 -15.44 17.20
C ASP A 199 -11.30 -16.46 17.54
N ASN A 200 -10.31 -16.57 16.66
CA ASN A 200 -9.17 -17.49 16.81
C ASN A 200 -7.87 -16.78 17.17
N VAL A 201 -7.73 -15.52 16.80
CA VAL A 201 -6.57 -14.68 17.08
C VAL A 201 -7.06 -13.35 17.64
N PRO A 202 -6.99 -13.16 18.96
CA PRO A 202 -7.42 -11.92 19.60
C PRO A 202 -6.67 -10.70 19.06
N PRO A 203 -7.32 -9.52 18.97
CA PRO A 203 -6.68 -8.31 18.40
C PRO A 203 -5.35 -7.93 19.04
N GLU A 204 -5.20 -8.15 20.33
CA GLU A 204 -3.96 -7.87 21.09
C GLU A 204 -2.80 -8.81 20.73
N GLN A 205 -3.08 -9.91 20.04
CA GLN A 205 -2.08 -10.85 19.50
C GLN A 205 -1.84 -10.65 18.01
N MET A 206 -2.56 -9.72 17.36
CA MET A 206 -2.34 -9.36 15.98
C MET A 206 -1.27 -8.28 15.87
N ILE A 207 -0.63 -8.22 14.70
CA ILE A 207 0.22 -7.12 14.29
C ILE A 207 -0.64 -5.85 14.25
N GLN A 208 -0.12 -4.73 14.74
CA GLN A 208 -0.85 -3.47 14.71
C GLN A 208 -0.57 -2.71 13.40
N PRO A 209 -1.54 -1.96 12.87
CA PRO A 209 -1.31 -1.09 11.72
C PRO A 209 -0.13 -0.13 11.88
N SER A 210 0.12 0.33 13.12
CA SER A 210 1.26 1.17 13.49
C SER A 210 2.61 0.50 13.25
N ASP A 211 2.71 -0.83 13.42
CA ASP A 211 3.97 -1.55 13.19
C ASP A 211 4.39 -1.46 11.71
N ILE A 212 3.39 -1.52 10.81
CA ILE A 212 3.62 -1.38 9.37
C ILE A 212 3.98 0.06 9.02
N ALA A 213 3.35 1.04 9.69
CA ALA A 213 3.67 2.46 9.49
C ALA A 213 5.10 2.78 9.93
N GLU A 214 5.55 2.27 11.07
CA GLU A 214 6.94 2.43 11.54
C GLU A 214 7.95 1.76 10.61
N ALA A 215 7.58 0.64 9.98
CA ALA A 215 8.44 0.03 8.96
C ALA A 215 8.60 0.92 7.72
N VAL A 216 7.55 1.64 7.30
CA VAL A 216 7.66 2.63 6.21
C VAL A 216 8.57 3.79 6.63
N ARG A 217 8.45 4.29 7.86
CA ARG A 217 9.39 5.28 8.41
C ARG A 217 10.83 4.78 8.42
N TYR A 218 11.05 3.53 8.82
CA TYR A 218 12.37 2.90 8.77
C TYR A 218 12.93 2.90 7.34
N LEU A 219 12.13 2.47 6.35
CA LEU A 219 12.54 2.48 4.95
C LEU A 219 12.97 3.87 4.48
N LEU A 220 12.25 4.92 4.86
CA LEU A 220 12.56 6.31 4.47
C LEU A 220 13.83 6.85 5.14
N ARG A 221 14.20 6.34 6.32
CA ARG A 221 15.39 6.76 7.08
C ARG A 221 16.67 6.04 6.68
N THR A 222 16.58 4.89 6.00
CA THR A 222 17.78 4.19 5.51
C THR A 222 18.47 5.04 4.43
N SER A 223 19.80 4.90 4.30
CA SER A 223 20.54 5.59 3.26
C SER A 223 20.11 5.18 1.85
N PRO A 224 20.33 5.99 0.82
CA PRO A 224 20.03 5.62 -0.57
C PRO A 224 20.72 4.33 -1.02
N ALA A 225 21.87 3.99 -0.44
CA ALA A 225 22.58 2.75 -0.73
C ALA A 225 21.99 1.51 -0.06
N CYS A 226 21.09 1.68 0.91
CA CYS A 226 20.47 0.57 1.64
C CYS A 226 19.13 0.22 1.02
N MET A 227 19.08 -0.85 0.24
CA MET A 227 17.86 -1.40 -0.32
C MET A 227 17.27 -2.49 0.58
N VAL A 228 15.98 -2.37 0.88
CA VAL A 228 15.20 -3.36 1.60
C VAL A 228 14.10 -3.88 0.67
N PRO A 229 14.31 -4.98 -0.06
CA PRO A 229 13.38 -5.44 -1.10
C PRO A 229 12.05 -5.95 -0.52
N GLU A 230 12.08 -6.41 0.73
CA GLU A 230 10.93 -7.04 1.38
C GLU A 230 11.02 -6.91 2.90
N LEU A 231 9.88 -6.69 3.55
CA LEU A 231 9.70 -6.79 4.99
C LEU A 231 8.56 -7.76 5.30
N GLN A 232 8.85 -8.79 6.06
CA GLN A 232 7.87 -9.75 6.55
C GLN A 232 7.52 -9.43 8.00
N PHE A 233 6.23 -9.40 8.30
CA PHE A 233 5.71 -9.17 9.64
C PHE A 233 4.91 -10.39 10.05
N ILE A 234 5.40 -11.12 11.03
CA ILE A 234 4.77 -12.31 11.57
C ILE A 234 4.55 -12.15 13.07
N ARG A 235 3.44 -12.65 13.57
CA ARG A 235 3.21 -12.70 15.02
C ARG A 235 3.93 -13.90 15.66
N PRO A 236 4.25 -13.86 16.95
CA PRO A 236 4.81 -15.01 17.64
C PRO A 236 3.93 -16.26 17.45
N GLY A 237 4.56 -17.39 17.10
CA GLY A 237 3.87 -18.67 16.88
C GLY A 237 3.25 -18.85 15.49
N GLU A 238 3.34 -17.87 14.60
CA GLU A 238 2.97 -18.00 13.19
C GLU A 238 4.16 -18.55 12.39
N GLY A 239 3.99 -19.71 11.75
CA GLY A 239 5.00 -20.27 10.85
C GLY A 239 4.96 -19.60 9.47
N LEU A 240 6.12 -19.57 8.79
CA LEU A 240 6.26 -19.17 7.38
C LEU A 240 5.81 -20.30 6.46
#